data_183092a3f8183c6f845077788caad8aa
#
_entry.id   183092a3f8183c6f845077788caad8aa
#
_cell.length_a   1.000
_cell.length_b   1.000
_cell.length_c   1.000
_cell.angle_alpha   90.00
_cell.angle_beta   90.00
_cell.angle_gamma   90.00
#
_symmetry.space_group_name_H-M   'P 1'
#
loop_
_entity.id
_entity.type
_entity.pdbx_description
1 polymer ?
#
loop_
_entity_poly.entity_id
_entity_poly.type
_entity_poly.pdbx_seq_one_letter_code
_entity_poly.pdbx_strand_id
1 'polypeptide(L)'
;MSKITSVIPTYNNLPFLKLTVTSIRQNCYYNDMPIFIFAENCTDGTNEWLAQNADKLGIDYHIENDGDRENQRGIGGGIDLCVSHVKTEFVNILHSDFWLGPNQDIELLKLYDDIKPGERLIASSFRVQPNIFPNDPPYRPGTIFVDFDEFGAHDTDFDGDHFDNWSNEFTKDNDIQIRKAGGAGYFCRTEDHINMGGND
;
A
#
# COMPACT_ATOMS: atom_id res chain seq x y z
N MET A 1 -12.37 -15.16 6.17
CA MET A 1 -11.71 -14.02 6.86
C MET A 1 -10.34 -13.83 6.26
N SER A 2 -10.02 -12.61 5.90
CA SER A 2 -8.68 -12.26 5.40
C SER A 2 -7.60 -12.55 6.43
N LYS A 3 -6.45 -13.03 5.96
CA LYS A 3 -5.23 -13.18 6.77
C LYS A 3 -4.38 -11.91 6.79
N ILE A 4 -4.78 -10.89 6.03
CA ILE A 4 -4.02 -9.67 5.76
C ILE A 4 -4.82 -8.47 6.22
N THR A 5 -4.15 -7.47 6.79
CA THR A 5 -4.65 -6.11 6.98
C THR A 5 -3.81 -5.14 6.15
N SER A 6 -4.44 -4.29 5.35
CA SER A 6 -3.75 -3.17 4.71
C SER A 6 -3.61 -1.99 5.68
N VAL A 7 -2.41 -1.43 5.78
CA VAL A 7 -2.10 -0.26 6.63
C VAL A 7 -1.67 0.89 5.74
N ILE A 8 -2.31 2.05 5.88
CA ILE A 8 -2.16 3.20 4.97
C ILE A 8 -1.98 4.48 5.78
N PRO A 9 -0.76 5.00 5.94
CA PRO A 9 -0.57 6.37 6.42
C PRO A 9 -0.94 7.37 5.32
N THR A 10 -1.57 8.47 5.70
CA THR A 10 -1.97 9.53 4.76
C THR A 10 -1.81 10.93 5.35
N TYR A 11 -1.46 11.87 4.48
CA TYR A 11 -1.39 13.30 4.78
C TYR A 11 -1.81 14.09 3.54
N ASN A 12 -2.96 14.77 3.61
CA ASN A 12 -3.48 15.64 2.53
C ASN A 12 -3.45 14.98 1.14
N ASN A 13 -4.00 13.77 1.04
CA ASN A 13 -3.96 12.97 -0.19
C ASN A 13 -5.29 12.26 -0.48
N LEU A 14 -6.40 12.90 -0.13
CA LEU A 14 -7.75 12.29 -0.22
C LEU A 14 -8.11 11.73 -1.60
N PRO A 15 -7.84 12.42 -2.73
CA PRO A 15 -8.19 11.88 -4.04
C PRO A 15 -7.54 10.52 -4.32
N PHE A 16 -6.23 10.43 -4.10
CA PHE A 16 -5.48 9.18 -4.31
C PHE A 16 -5.79 8.13 -3.24
N LEU A 17 -6.02 8.53 -1.98
CA LEU A 17 -6.46 7.60 -0.94
C LEU A 17 -7.75 6.86 -1.34
N LYS A 18 -8.70 7.56 -1.96
CA LYS A 18 -9.92 6.95 -2.51
C LYS A 18 -9.61 5.91 -3.58
N LEU A 19 -8.68 6.20 -4.49
CA LEU A 19 -8.23 5.25 -5.50
C LEU A 19 -7.56 4.03 -4.86
N THR A 20 -6.68 4.24 -3.88
CA THR A 20 -6.03 3.15 -3.15
C THR A 20 -7.05 2.23 -2.48
N VAL A 21 -8.02 2.78 -1.74
CA VAL A 21 -9.08 2.00 -1.10
C VAL A 21 -9.93 1.27 -2.14
N THR A 22 -10.25 1.94 -3.25
CA THR A 22 -11.01 1.34 -4.36
C THR A 22 -10.28 0.14 -4.93
N SER A 23 -8.98 0.27 -5.24
CA SER A 23 -8.18 -0.85 -5.78
C SER A 23 -8.13 -2.05 -4.84
N ILE A 24 -8.00 -1.83 -3.53
CA ILE A 24 -8.03 -2.92 -2.54
C ILE A 24 -9.37 -3.67 -2.64
N ARG A 25 -10.49 -2.96 -2.73
CA ARG A 25 -11.83 -3.58 -2.77
C ARG A 25 -12.15 -4.27 -4.10
N GLN A 26 -11.59 -3.78 -5.20
CA GLN A 26 -11.82 -4.33 -6.53
C GLN A 26 -10.86 -5.46 -6.87
N ASN A 27 -9.59 -5.31 -6.54
CA ASN A 27 -8.50 -6.09 -7.10
C ASN A 27 -7.93 -7.15 -6.17
N CYS A 28 -8.10 -7.01 -4.85
CA CYS A 28 -7.62 -8.03 -3.92
C CYS A 28 -8.53 -9.26 -3.92
N TYR A 29 -7.93 -10.44 -3.82
CA TYR A 29 -8.63 -11.71 -3.63
C TYR A 29 -9.50 -11.67 -2.36
N TYR A 30 -8.96 -11.13 -1.27
CA TYR A 30 -9.70 -10.87 -0.04
C TYR A 30 -10.35 -9.48 -0.12
N ASN A 31 -11.49 -9.37 -0.79
CA ASN A 31 -12.23 -8.11 -0.92
C ASN A 31 -12.78 -7.58 0.42
N ASP A 32 -12.85 -8.44 1.44
CA ASP A 32 -13.20 -8.11 2.83
C ASP A 32 -11.97 -7.82 3.72
N MET A 33 -10.79 -7.63 3.11
CA MET A 33 -9.55 -7.32 3.82
C MET A 33 -9.73 -6.10 4.72
N PRO A 34 -9.43 -6.21 6.03
CA PRO A 34 -9.39 -5.05 6.91
C PRO A 34 -8.41 -3.99 6.39
N ILE A 35 -8.80 -2.73 6.46
CA ILE A 35 -7.94 -1.59 6.13
C ILE A 35 -7.82 -0.75 7.40
N PHE A 36 -6.61 -0.36 7.76
CA PHE A 36 -6.36 0.58 8.83
C PHE A 36 -5.67 1.84 8.26
N ILE A 37 -6.29 3.01 8.44
CA ILE A 37 -5.78 4.28 7.94
C ILE A 37 -5.32 5.15 9.10
N PHE A 38 -4.10 5.68 9.02
CA PHE A 38 -3.61 6.73 9.89
C PHE A 38 -3.61 8.06 9.13
N ALA A 39 -4.42 9.00 9.60
CA ALA A 39 -4.54 10.34 9.02
C ALA A 39 -3.93 11.37 9.98
N GLU A 40 -2.83 12.02 9.58
CA GLU A 40 -2.12 12.99 10.40
C GLU A 40 -2.24 14.40 9.83
N ASN A 41 -2.84 15.31 10.60
CA ASN A 41 -2.97 16.74 10.27
C ASN A 41 -3.57 17.02 8.88
N CYS A 42 -4.54 16.19 8.44
CA CYS A 42 -5.20 16.34 7.16
C CYS A 42 -6.16 17.54 7.17
N THR A 43 -6.09 18.35 6.11
CA THR A 43 -6.91 19.56 5.90
C THR A 43 -7.69 19.54 4.58
N ASP A 44 -7.57 18.46 3.82
CA ASP A 44 -8.14 18.28 2.47
C ASP A 44 -9.49 17.57 2.44
N GLY A 45 -10.12 17.35 3.60
CA GLY A 45 -11.38 16.63 3.74
C GLY A 45 -11.22 15.13 4.02
N THR A 46 -9.99 14.64 4.21
CA THR A 46 -9.73 13.22 4.54
C THR A 46 -10.46 12.79 5.82
N ASN A 47 -10.41 13.61 6.86
CA ASN A 47 -11.00 13.27 8.15
C ASN A 47 -12.53 13.14 8.06
N GLU A 48 -13.18 14.05 7.36
CA GLU A 48 -14.62 14.04 7.13
C GLU A 48 -15.03 12.85 6.25
N TRP A 49 -14.23 12.54 5.24
CA TRP A 49 -14.49 11.40 4.37
C TRP A 49 -14.38 10.07 5.14
N LEU A 50 -13.38 9.90 5.99
CA LEU A 50 -13.23 8.74 6.85
C LEU A 50 -14.42 8.60 7.79
N ALA A 51 -14.82 9.67 8.48
CA ALA A 51 -15.96 9.66 9.38
C ALA A 51 -17.29 9.26 8.70
N GLN A 52 -17.45 9.56 7.40
CA GLN A 52 -18.66 9.27 6.64
C GLN A 52 -18.67 7.90 5.96
N ASN A 53 -17.50 7.33 5.66
CA ASN A 53 -17.40 6.17 4.76
C ASN A 53 -16.70 4.97 5.39
N ALA A 54 -15.98 5.12 6.50
CA ALA A 54 -15.15 4.06 7.06
C ALA A 54 -15.94 2.79 7.37
N ASP A 55 -17.06 2.89 8.08
CA ASP A 55 -17.91 1.74 8.41
C ASP A 55 -18.40 1.00 7.16
N LYS A 56 -18.85 1.75 6.15
CA LYS A 56 -19.35 1.17 4.90
C LYS A 56 -18.25 0.46 4.10
N LEU A 57 -17.03 0.96 4.20
CA LEU A 57 -15.88 0.45 3.45
C LEU A 57 -15.04 -0.55 4.26
N GLY A 58 -15.43 -0.88 5.52
CA GLY A 58 -14.66 -1.77 6.38
C GLY A 58 -13.27 -1.22 6.69
N ILE A 59 -13.21 0.07 7.04
CA ILE A 59 -11.99 0.80 7.37
C ILE A 59 -11.99 1.11 8.85
N ASP A 60 -10.94 0.71 9.56
CA ASP A 60 -10.57 1.27 10.84
C ASP A 60 -9.63 2.46 10.60
N TYR A 61 -9.70 3.48 11.45
CA TYR A 61 -8.85 4.65 11.27
C TYR A 61 -8.48 5.33 12.59
N HIS A 62 -7.36 6.02 12.57
CA HIS A 62 -6.91 6.91 13.63
C HIS A 62 -6.57 8.28 13.04
N ILE A 63 -7.06 9.34 13.65
CA ILE A 63 -6.83 10.72 13.23
C ILE A 63 -6.04 11.43 14.33
N GLU A 64 -4.90 12.00 13.99
CA GLU A 64 -4.14 12.90 14.84
C GLU A 64 -4.10 14.31 14.21
N ASN A 65 -4.45 15.33 15.02
CA ASN A 65 -4.47 16.73 14.59
C ASN A 65 -3.69 17.59 15.60
N ASP A 66 -2.44 17.25 15.84
CA ASP A 66 -1.63 17.91 16.87
C ASP A 66 -1.21 19.33 16.50
N GLY A 67 -1.37 19.71 15.23
CA GLY A 67 -1.08 21.06 14.72
C GLY A 67 0.39 21.47 14.74
N ASP A 68 1.23 20.72 15.46
CA ASP A 68 2.64 21.04 15.68
C ASP A 68 3.55 19.99 15.03
N ARG A 69 4.39 20.45 14.11
CA ARG A 69 5.34 19.57 13.40
C ARG A 69 6.31 18.83 14.32
N GLU A 70 6.62 19.39 15.49
CA GLU A 70 7.58 18.78 16.43
C GLU A 70 6.99 17.53 17.12
N ASN A 71 5.66 17.39 17.16
CA ASN A 71 4.97 16.29 17.81
C ASN A 71 4.37 15.27 16.80
N GLN A 72 4.60 15.45 15.50
CA GLN A 72 4.09 14.53 14.48
C GLN A 72 4.77 13.17 14.59
N ARG A 73 3.98 12.09 14.47
CA ARG A 73 4.51 10.73 14.38
C ARG A 73 5.21 10.48 13.06
N GLY A 74 4.79 11.18 12.00
CA GLY A 74 5.22 10.92 10.66
C GLY A 74 4.77 9.55 10.14
N ILE A 75 5.22 9.21 8.94
CA ILE A 75 4.80 7.98 8.24
C ILE A 75 5.13 6.73 9.06
N GLY A 76 6.36 6.63 9.57
CA GLY A 76 6.84 5.47 10.33
C GLY A 76 6.02 5.23 11.60
N GLY A 77 5.94 6.24 12.47
CA GLY A 77 5.19 6.14 13.71
C GLY A 77 3.69 5.92 13.51
N GLY A 78 3.12 6.46 12.42
CA GLY A 78 1.73 6.18 12.02
C GLY A 78 1.52 4.72 11.60
N ILE A 79 2.44 4.14 10.84
CA ILE A 79 2.42 2.72 10.49
C ILE A 79 2.47 1.87 11.76
N ASP A 80 3.41 2.14 12.66
CA ASP A 80 3.61 1.37 13.89
C ASP A 80 2.38 1.42 14.80
N LEU A 81 1.75 2.58 14.91
CA LEU A 81 0.48 2.73 15.61
C LEU A 81 -0.58 1.80 14.99
N CYS A 82 -0.78 1.85 13.67
CA CYS A 82 -1.76 1.00 13.00
C CYS A 82 -1.44 -0.48 13.21
N VAL A 83 -0.19 -0.90 12.99
CA VAL A 83 0.22 -2.30 13.14
C VAL A 83 0.01 -2.81 14.56
N SER A 84 0.16 -1.97 15.58
CA SER A 84 -0.12 -2.35 16.98
C SER A 84 -1.59 -2.78 17.21
N HIS A 85 -2.51 -2.39 16.34
CA HIS A 85 -3.93 -2.77 16.38
C HIS A 85 -4.29 -3.92 15.42
N VAL A 86 -3.38 -4.31 14.53
CA VAL A 86 -3.60 -5.40 13.57
C VAL A 86 -3.70 -6.75 14.29
N LYS A 87 -4.71 -7.55 13.91
CA LYS A 87 -4.95 -8.89 14.47
C LYS A 87 -4.75 -10.01 13.45
N THR A 88 -4.52 -9.67 12.20
CA THR A 88 -4.25 -10.62 11.13
C THR A 88 -2.80 -11.08 11.16
N GLU A 89 -2.53 -12.23 10.55
CA GLU A 89 -1.20 -12.82 10.48
C GLU A 89 -0.21 -11.94 9.71
N PHE A 90 -0.70 -11.24 8.68
CA PHE A 90 0.11 -10.42 7.79
C PHE A 90 -0.37 -8.98 7.75
N VAL A 91 0.57 -8.07 7.46
CA VAL A 91 0.31 -6.67 7.13
C VAL A 91 0.79 -6.37 5.71
N ASN A 92 0.00 -5.58 4.99
CA ASN A 92 0.36 -4.98 3.72
C ASN A 92 0.46 -3.46 3.92
N ILE A 93 1.67 -2.96 4.04
CA ILE A 93 1.93 -1.52 4.24
C ILE A 93 1.91 -0.85 2.88
N LEU A 94 1.03 0.12 2.71
CA LEU A 94 0.80 0.83 1.45
C LEU A 94 0.96 2.34 1.65
N HIS A 95 1.34 3.04 0.59
CA HIS A 95 1.17 4.48 0.54
C HIS A 95 -0.25 4.83 0.08
N SER A 96 -0.71 6.03 0.42
CA SER A 96 -2.05 6.51 0.10
C SER A 96 -2.27 6.89 -1.37
N ASP A 97 -1.30 6.64 -2.23
CA ASP A 97 -1.28 6.90 -3.67
C ASP A 97 -0.97 5.64 -4.50
N PHE A 98 -1.24 4.46 -3.96
CA PHE A 98 -1.02 3.20 -4.66
C PHE A 98 -2.32 2.68 -5.27
N TRP A 99 -2.26 2.29 -6.53
CA TRP A 99 -3.24 1.39 -7.13
C TRP A 99 -2.68 -0.03 -7.10
N LEU A 100 -3.40 -0.96 -6.46
CA LEU A 100 -3.03 -2.36 -6.40
C LEU A 100 -3.54 -3.08 -7.65
N GLY A 101 -2.65 -3.79 -8.32
CA GLY A 101 -3.04 -4.67 -9.41
C GLY A 101 -3.81 -5.91 -8.93
N PRO A 102 -4.47 -6.63 -9.85
CA PRO A 102 -5.29 -7.79 -9.53
C PRO A 102 -4.54 -8.89 -8.76
N ASN A 103 -5.17 -9.40 -7.69
CA ASN A 103 -4.67 -10.51 -6.87
C ASN A 103 -3.30 -10.29 -6.19
N GLN A 104 -2.85 -9.04 -6.05
CA GLN A 104 -1.57 -8.73 -5.42
C GLN A 104 -1.41 -9.37 -4.04
N ASP A 105 -2.46 -9.37 -3.25
CA ASP A 105 -2.51 -9.91 -1.89
C ASP A 105 -2.24 -11.43 -1.84
N ILE A 106 -2.86 -12.20 -2.72
CA ILE A 106 -2.67 -13.67 -2.75
C ILE A 106 -1.31 -14.04 -3.36
N GLU A 107 -0.81 -13.26 -4.32
CA GLU A 107 0.52 -13.49 -4.89
C GLU A 107 1.63 -13.23 -3.85
N LEU A 108 1.49 -12.22 -3.02
CA LEU A 108 2.41 -11.97 -1.91
C LEU A 108 2.33 -13.06 -0.84
N LEU A 109 1.14 -13.58 -0.54
CA LEU A 109 0.99 -14.70 0.41
C LEU A 109 1.71 -15.96 -0.07
N LYS A 110 1.68 -16.29 -1.35
CA LYS A 110 2.36 -17.47 -1.92
C LYS A 110 3.87 -17.47 -1.66
N LEU A 111 4.49 -16.28 -1.53
CA LEU A 111 5.90 -16.18 -1.21
C LEU A 111 6.25 -16.75 0.18
N TYR A 112 5.26 -16.87 1.06
CA TYR A 112 5.43 -17.40 2.41
C TYR A 112 5.23 -18.90 2.52
N ASP A 113 4.75 -19.57 1.47
CA ASP A 113 4.51 -21.02 1.49
C ASP A 113 5.83 -21.80 1.65
N ASP A 114 6.94 -21.26 1.14
CA ASP A 114 8.27 -21.89 1.20
C ASP A 114 9.16 -21.34 2.35
N ILE A 115 8.66 -20.39 3.16
CA ILE A 115 9.42 -19.78 4.25
C ILE A 115 9.44 -20.72 5.46
N LYS A 116 10.64 -21.15 5.86
CA LYS A 116 10.82 -22.07 6.99
C LYS A 116 10.57 -21.40 8.32
N PRO A 117 10.21 -22.16 9.36
CA PRO A 117 10.10 -21.64 10.72
C PRO A 117 11.41 -20.92 11.16
N GLY A 118 11.29 -19.69 11.63
CA GLY A 118 12.40 -18.84 12.06
C GLY A 118 13.06 -18.01 10.96
N GLU A 119 12.71 -18.21 9.68
CA GLU A 119 13.07 -17.32 8.60
C GLU A 119 12.08 -16.17 8.52
N ARG A 120 12.58 -14.98 8.17
CA ARG A 120 11.79 -13.76 7.99
C ARG A 120 11.86 -13.31 6.55
N LEU A 121 10.73 -12.86 6.02
CA LEU A 121 10.63 -12.29 4.69
C LEU A 121 9.92 -10.93 4.75
N ILE A 122 10.49 -9.94 4.10
CA ILE A 122 9.80 -8.71 3.72
C ILE A 122 9.69 -8.73 2.20
N ALA A 123 8.49 -8.70 1.70
CA ALA A 123 8.20 -8.71 0.28
C ALA A 123 7.58 -7.39 -0.17
N SER A 124 7.73 -7.04 -1.42
CA SER A 124 6.99 -5.95 -2.06
C SER A 124 6.66 -6.32 -3.49
N SER A 125 5.56 -5.81 -4.00
CA SER A 125 5.25 -5.86 -5.43
C SER A 125 6.19 -4.99 -6.24
N PHE A 126 6.26 -5.22 -7.53
CA PHE A 126 6.81 -4.23 -8.45
C PHE A 126 5.97 -2.97 -8.36
N ARG A 127 6.67 -1.83 -8.36
CA ARG A 127 6.06 -0.53 -8.48
C ARG A 127 6.10 -0.09 -9.93
N VAL A 128 4.95 0.21 -10.49
CA VAL A 128 4.83 0.87 -11.79
C VAL A 128 4.70 2.37 -11.54
N GLN A 129 5.51 3.17 -12.19
CA GLN A 129 5.44 4.62 -12.07
C GLN A 129 5.85 5.31 -13.37
N PRO A 130 5.32 6.51 -13.63
CA PRO A 130 5.79 7.30 -14.76
C PRO A 130 7.24 7.76 -14.57
N ASN A 131 7.96 7.87 -15.68
CA ASN A 131 9.31 8.43 -15.72
C ASN A 131 9.23 9.96 -15.80
N ILE A 132 9.04 10.61 -14.64
CA ILE A 132 8.78 12.06 -14.55
C ILE A 132 10.04 12.92 -14.38
N PHE A 133 11.18 12.33 -14.05
CA PHE A 133 12.40 13.07 -13.82
C PHE A 133 13.45 12.73 -14.88
N PRO A 134 13.94 13.72 -15.64
CA PRO A 134 14.96 13.51 -16.69
C PRO A 134 16.26 12.88 -16.19
N ASN A 135 16.53 12.99 -14.88
CA ASN A 135 17.72 12.46 -14.22
C ASN A 135 17.42 11.25 -13.34
N ASP A 136 16.22 10.68 -13.41
CA ASP A 136 15.94 9.42 -12.73
C ASP A 136 16.86 8.34 -13.28
N PRO A 137 17.48 7.51 -12.44
CA PRO A 137 18.29 6.42 -12.93
C PRO A 137 17.39 5.51 -13.78
N PRO A 138 17.90 5.06 -14.95
CA PRO A 138 17.12 4.24 -15.89
C PRO A 138 16.74 2.87 -15.31
N TYR A 139 17.20 2.59 -14.11
CA TYR A 139 16.93 1.36 -13.39
C TYR A 139 16.83 1.62 -11.89
N ARG A 140 15.67 1.28 -11.36
CA ARG A 140 15.44 1.15 -9.90
C ARG A 140 14.96 -0.28 -9.63
N PRO A 141 15.64 -1.06 -8.78
CA PRO A 141 15.17 -2.40 -8.43
C PRO A 141 13.71 -2.38 -8.00
N GLY A 142 12.90 -3.26 -8.59
CA GLY A 142 11.46 -3.34 -8.27
C GLY A 142 10.59 -2.21 -8.84
N THR A 143 11.13 -1.40 -9.76
CA THR A 143 10.35 -0.34 -10.43
C THR A 143 10.30 -0.58 -11.93
N ILE A 144 9.10 -0.46 -12.50
CA ILE A 144 8.81 -0.45 -13.92
C ILE A 144 8.45 0.97 -14.30
N PHE A 145 9.15 1.55 -15.24
CA PHE A 145 8.87 2.88 -15.75
C PHE A 145 7.98 2.80 -16.98
N VAL A 146 6.94 3.63 -16.99
CA VAL A 146 5.98 3.80 -18.09
C VAL A 146 5.93 5.25 -18.52
N ASP A 147 5.28 5.52 -19.65
CA ASP A 147 5.04 6.90 -20.08
C ASP A 147 4.14 7.62 -19.08
N PHE A 148 4.28 8.96 -19.00
CA PHE A 148 3.65 9.75 -17.94
C PHE A 148 2.11 9.67 -17.96
N ASP A 149 1.53 9.54 -19.12
CA ASP A 149 0.08 9.50 -19.36
C ASP A 149 -0.44 8.09 -19.71
N GLU A 150 0.38 7.05 -19.58
CA GLU A 150 0.00 5.66 -19.94
C GLU A 150 -1.30 5.21 -19.27
N PHE A 151 -1.48 5.55 -18.00
CA PHE A 151 -2.69 5.19 -17.21
C PHE A 151 -3.45 6.41 -16.71
N GLY A 152 -3.18 7.59 -17.26
CA GLY A 152 -3.66 8.87 -16.75
C GLY A 152 -2.65 9.58 -15.84
N ALA A 153 -2.65 10.90 -15.90
CA ALA A 153 -1.65 11.75 -15.22
C ALA A 153 -2.11 12.25 -13.84
N HIS A 154 -3.42 12.15 -13.55
CA HIS A 154 -4.04 12.70 -12.34
C HIS A 154 -5.07 11.72 -11.76
N ASP A 155 -5.49 11.97 -10.53
CA ASP A 155 -6.55 11.20 -9.85
C ASP A 155 -7.89 11.20 -10.59
N THR A 156 -8.15 12.24 -11.39
CA THR A 156 -9.40 12.42 -12.14
C THR A 156 -9.44 11.71 -13.49
N ASP A 157 -8.31 11.33 -14.04
CA ASP A 157 -8.17 10.68 -15.34
C ASP A 157 -7.46 9.31 -15.27
N PHE A 158 -7.14 8.84 -14.07
CA PHE A 158 -6.51 7.54 -13.88
C PHE A 158 -7.44 6.40 -14.34
N ASP A 159 -6.98 5.62 -15.30
CA ASP A 159 -7.68 4.46 -15.86
C ASP A 159 -7.23 3.16 -15.19
N GLY A 160 -7.91 2.81 -14.09
CA GLY A 160 -7.62 1.59 -13.34
C GLY A 160 -7.86 0.31 -14.14
N ASP A 161 -8.88 0.28 -15.02
CA ASP A 161 -9.18 -0.89 -15.85
C ASP A 161 -8.06 -1.10 -16.89
N HIS A 162 -7.53 -0.03 -17.48
CA HIS A 162 -6.38 -0.12 -18.37
C HIS A 162 -5.14 -0.64 -17.62
N PHE A 163 -4.86 -0.10 -16.44
CA PHE A 163 -3.74 -0.58 -15.61
C PHE A 163 -3.89 -2.06 -15.25
N ASP A 164 -5.06 -2.49 -14.85
CA ASP A 164 -5.32 -3.88 -14.44
C ASP A 164 -5.15 -4.85 -15.61
N ASN A 165 -5.64 -4.49 -16.79
CA ASN A 165 -5.45 -5.28 -18.00
C ASN A 165 -3.96 -5.37 -18.38
N TRP A 166 -3.25 -4.25 -18.37
CA TRP A 166 -1.82 -4.21 -18.63
C TRP A 166 -1.05 -5.05 -17.61
N SER A 167 -1.35 -4.92 -16.32
CA SER A 167 -0.72 -5.68 -15.23
C SER A 167 -0.90 -7.18 -15.40
N ASN A 168 -2.10 -7.63 -15.77
CA ASN A 168 -2.38 -9.04 -16.05
C ASN A 168 -1.60 -9.58 -17.24
N GLU A 169 -1.46 -8.82 -18.32
CA GLU A 169 -0.63 -9.23 -19.48
C GLU A 169 0.85 -9.24 -19.11
N PHE A 170 1.33 -8.19 -18.44
CA PHE A 170 2.73 -8.09 -18.02
C PHE A 170 3.16 -9.28 -17.13
N THR A 171 2.31 -9.70 -16.19
CA THR A 171 2.63 -10.81 -15.29
C THR A 171 2.63 -12.18 -15.97
N LYS A 172 1.94 -12.37 -17.10
CA LYS A 172 2.00 -13.62 -17.86
C LYS A 172 3.38 -13.86 -18.49
N ASP A 173 4.03 -12.78 -18.90
CA ASP A 173 5.30 -12.84 -19.64
C ASP A 173 6.52 -12.65 -18.74
N ASN A 174 6.31 -12.33 -17.47
CA ASN A 174 7.39 -12.03 -16.53
C ASN A 174 7.26 -12.88 -15.26
N ASP A 175 8.21 -13.77 -15.05
CA ASP A 175 8.32 -14.54 -13.82
C ASP A 175 8.59 -13.65 -12.61
N ILE A 176 8.10 -14.08 -11.44
CA ILE A 176 8.42 -13.46 -10.15
C ILE A 176 9.94 -13.43 -9.98
N GLN A 177 10.50 -12.24 -9.93
CA GLN A 177 11.94 -12.07 -9.69
C GLN A 177 12.15 -11.70 -8.23
N ILE A 178 12.71 -12.64 -7.45
CA ILE A 178 13.16 -12.34 -6.10
C ILE A 178 14.42 -11.49 -6.21
N ARG A 179 14.31 -10.21 -5.86
CA ARG A 179 15.43 -9.26 -5.83
C ARG A 179 15.49 -8.60 -4.46
N LYS A 180 16.68 -8.26 -4.00
CA LYS A 180 16.82 -7.32 -2.89
C LYS A 180 16.43 -5.94 -3.41
N ALA A 181 15.22 -5.49 -3.08
CA ALA A 181 14.74 -4.17 -3.42
C ALA A 181 14.26 -3.46 -2.16
N GLY A 182 14.57 -2.19 -2.03
CA GLY A 182 13.88 -1.29 -1.12
C GLY A 182 12.71 -0.67 -1.90
N GLY A 183 11.49 -0.81 -1.42
CA GLY A 183 10.30 -0.24 -2.05
C GLY A 183 9.52 0.64 -1.08
N ALA A 184 8.76 1.58 -1.61
CA ALA A 184 7.70 2.22 -0.87
C ALA A 184 6.58 1.18 -0.71
N GLY A 185 6.22 0.87 0.52
CA GLY A 185 5.29 -0.20 0.82
C GLY A 185 5.94 -1.60 0.87
N TYR A 186 5.43 -2.44 1.74
CA TYR A 186 5.93 -3.80 1.94
C TYR A 186 4.88 -4.69 2.60
N PHE A 187 5.09 -5.99 2.44
CA PHE A 187 4.27 -7.05 2.99
C PHE A 187 5.12 -7.94 3.90
N CYS A 188 4.65 -8.23 5.10
CA CYS A 188 5.34 -9.13 6.04
C CYS A 188 4.38 -9.73 7.05
N ARG A 189 4.87 -10.69 7.86
CA ARG A 189 4.13 -11.11 9.04
C ARG A 189 4.04 -9.97 10.03
N THR A 190 2.88 -9.81 10.64
CA THR A 190 2.63 -8.77 11.66
C THR A 190 3.63 -8.86 12.82
N GLU A 191 3.91 -10.08 13.29
CA GLU A 191 4.89 -10.32 14.36
C GLU A 191 6.31 -9.94 13.95
N ASP A 192 6.70 -10.14 12.67
CA ASP A 192 8.02 -9.77 12.18
C ASP A 192 8.21 -8.26 12.17
N HIS A 193 7.19 -7.49 11.76
CA HIS A 193 7.21 -6.04 11.84
C HIS A 193 7.42 -5.56 13.29
N ILE A 194 6.63 -6.08 14.22
CA ILE A 194 6.74 -5.72 15.65
C ILE A 194 8.12 -6.09 16.22
N ASN A 195 8.61 -7.30 15.89
CA ASN A 195 9.89 -7.79 16.40
C ASN A 195 11.12 -7.11 15.80
N MET A 196 10.99 -6.43 14.67
CA MET A 196 12.06 -5.62 14.09
C MET A 196 12.16 -4.22 14.73
N GLY A 197 11.23 -3.85 15.60
CA GLY A 197 11.20 -2.53 16.24
C GLY A 197 10.36 -1.51 15.46
N GLY A 198 9.65 -1.93 14.43
CA GLY A 198 8.84 -1.04 13.60
C GLY A 198 9.66 -0.29 12.54
N ASN A 199 9.26 0.97 12.29
CA ASN A 199 9.86 1.86 11.28
C ASN A 199 10.76 2.95 11.87
N ASP A 200 11.31 2.76 13.07
CA ASP A 200 12.25 3.70 13.71
C ASP A 200 13.60 3.83 12.98
#